data_b124f6938cf7b3d3d1e4276fb95a06f6
#
_entry.id   b124f6938cf7b3d3d1e4276fb95a06f6
#
_cell.length_a   1.000
_cell.length_b   1.000
_cell.length_c   1.000
_cell.angle_alpha   90.00
_cell.angle_beta   90.00
_cell.angle_gamma   90.00
#
_symmetry.space_group_name_H-M   'P 1'
#
loop_
_entity.id
_entity.type
_entity.pdbx_description
1 polymer ?
#
loop_
_entity_poly.entity_id
_entity_poly.type
_entity_poly.pdbx_seq_one_letter_code
_entity_poly.pdbx_strand_id
1 'polypeptide(L)'
;EAFAIRFGKWDSESGILKDENPKLRHMVKQMVLGCGYGASANKFAMISGMNLKEAHAAVRLYRNKMNRVVRLWNALQRKMHIAYAKKEDFILALPSGRSLNYGKVTTALHDGRRNYMAMLTKGSKKIPLRLWGGLVAENISQALARDIFADMLLRIEEAGIEIIFHVHDEFIIEVDEAKSEETLDIVIESMSEAPKWIPDIPLAAEGKILDRYEK
;
A
#
# COMPACT_ATOMS: atom_id res chain seq x y z
N GLU A 1 15.71 3.34 -0.01
CA GLU A 1 17.08 2.81 -0.03
C GLU A 1 17.11 1.29 -0.14
N ALA A 2 16.51 0.52 0.79
CA ALA A 2 16.49 -0.94 0.79
C ALA A 2 16.10 -1.58 -0.57
N PHE A 3 15.15 -1.00 -1.31
CA PHE A 3 14.81 -1.45 -2.66
C PHE A 3 15.91 -1.17 -3.69
N ALA A 4 16.64 -0.04 -3.57
CA ALA A 4 17.76 0.27 -4.46
C ALA A 4 18.88 -0.75 -4.29
N ILE A 5 19.21 -1.11 -3.05
CA ILE A 5 20.17 -2.16 -2.69
C ILE A 5 19.70 -3.51 -3.24
N ARG A 6 18.44 -3.88 -2.99
CA ARG A 6 17.85 -5.14 -3.48
C ARG A 6 17.87 -5.26 -4.99
N PHE A 7 17.77 -4.16 -5.71
CA PHE A 7 17.86 -4.12 -7.17
C PHE A 7 19.30 -4.09 -7.69
N GLY A 8 20.29 -4.06 -6.79
CA GLY A 8 21.71 -3.95 -7.16
C GLY A 8 22.05 -2.62 -7.83
N LYS A 9 21.38 -1.54 -7.41
CA LYS A 9 21.56 -0.17 -7.93
C LYS A 9 22.20 0.76 -6.93
N TRP A 10 22.35 0.33 -5.69
CA TRP A 10 22.93 1.11 -4.60
C TRP A 10 23.69 0.19 -3.64
N ASP A 11 24.69 0.74 -2.98
CA ASP A 11 25.44 0.08 -1.92
C ASP A 11 25.20 0.83 -0.60
N SER A 12 25.03 0.09 0.51
CA SER A 12 24.85 0.68 1.83
C SER A 12 26.05 1.49 2.32
N GLU A 13 27.25 1.23 1.77
CA GLU A 13 28.46 1.98 2.09
C GLU A 13 28.55 3.33 1.34
N SER A 14 27.70 3.57 0.34
CA SER A 14 27.69 4.76 -0.48
C SER A 14 26.96 5.98 0.13
N GLY A 15 26.63 5.94 1.43
CA GLY A 15 25.91 7.00 2.12
C GLY A 15 24.38 6.91 1.98
N ILE A 16 23.68 8.01 2.29
CA ILE A 16 22.21 8.07 2.26
C ILE A 16 21.74 8.34 0.83
N LEU A 17 21.02 7.39 0.24
CA LEU A 17 20.54 7.48 -1.15
C LEU A 17 19.75 8.75 -1.47
N LYS A 18 19.04 9.29 -0.49
CA LYS A 18 18.24 10.53 -0.65
C LYS A 18 19.13 11.72 -0.96
N ASP A 19 20.28 11.79 -0.32
CA ASP A 19 21.19 12.92 -0.37
C ASP A 19 22.20 12.78 -1.51
N GLU A 20 22.76 11.57 -1.66
CA GLU A 20 23.80 11.28 -2.63
C GLU A 20 23.27 11.08 -4.06
N ASN A 21 22.10 10.46 -4.22
CA ASN A 21 21.54 10.20 -5.55
C ASN A 21 19.99 10.30 -5.58
N PRO A 22 19.44 11.54 -5.48
CA PRO A 22 17.98 11.75 -5.49
C PRO A 22 17.29 11.27 -6.77
N LYS A 23 18.00 11.28 -7.91
CA LYS A 23 17.45 10.76 -9.18
C LYS A 23 17.25 9.25 -9.13
N LEU A 24 18.23 8.50 -8.63
CA LEU A 24 18.11 7.05 -8.44
C LEU A 24 17.01 6.73 -7.42
N ARG A 25 16.95 7.48 -6.31
CA ARG A 25 15.87 7.32 -5.33
C ARG A 25 14.49 7.50 -5.96
N HIS A 26 14.32 8.56 -6.76
CA HIS A 26 13.06 8.82 -7.46
C HIS A 26 12.69 7.67 -8.42
N MET A 27 13.64 7.20 -9.23
CA MET A 27 13.45 6.07 -10.15
C MET A 27 13.04 4.80 -9.40
N VAL A 28 13.74 4.47 -8.31
CA VAL A 28 13.42 3.27 -7.50
C VAL A 28 12.04 3.41 -6.85
N LYS A 29 11.67 4.59 -6.36
CA LYS A 29 10.33 4.88 -5.83
C LYS A 29 9.27 4.63 -6.90
N GLN A 30 9.47 5.14 -8.11
CA GLN A 30 8.56 4.89 -9.24
C GLN A 30 8.47 3.41 -9.60
N MET A 31 9.60 2.67 -9.58
CA MET A 31 9.59 1.22 -9.81
C MET A 31 8.76 0.47 -8.77
N VAL A 32 8.94 0.79 -7.49
CA VAL A 32 8.19 0.13 -6.40
C VAL A 32 6.70 0.44 -6.51
N LEU A 33 6.33 1.70 -6.65
CA LEU A 33 4.94 2.13 -6.72
C LEU A 33 4.26 1.72 -8.03
N GLY A 34 4.94 1.88 -9.16
CA GLY A 34 4.38 1.55 -10.47
C GLY A 34 4.31 0.04 -10.73
N CYS A 35 5.40 -0.70 -10.43
CA CYS A 35 5.46 -2.13 -10.70
C CYS A 35 4.82 -2.97 -9.58
N GLY A 36 4.69 -2.43 -8.36
CA GLY A 36 4.18 -3.14 -7.18
C GLY A 36 2.79 -3.74 -7.35
N TYR A 37 2.00 -3.12 -8.22
CA TYR A 37 0.64 -3.53 -8.52
C TYR A 37 0.44 -4.05 -9.94
N GLY A 38 1.53 -4.47 -10.58
CA GLY A 38 1.49 -5.19 -11.85
C GLY A 38 1.43 -4.32 -13.11
N ALA A 39 1.95 -3.08 -13.07
CA ALA A 39 2.03 -2.25 -14.27
C ALA A 39 2.76 -2.97 -15.42
N SER A 40 2.25 -2.79 -16.64
CA SER A 40 2.96 -3.21 -17.85
C SER A 40 4.14 -2.28 -18.14
N ALA A 41 5.08 -2.73 -18.97
CA ALA A 41 6.20 -1.90 -19.39
C ALA A 41 5.74 -0.61 -20.09
N ASN A 42 4.69 -0.69 -20.92
CA ASN A 42 4.12 0.50 -21.58
C ASN A 42 3.60 1.51 -20.54
N LYS A 43 2.80 1.04 -19.55
CA LYS A 43 2.29 1.91 -18.48
C LYS A 43 3.44 2.48 -17.65
N PHE A 44 4.45 1.67 -17.35
CA PHE A 44 5.61 2.11 -16.57
C PHE A 44 6.45 3.14 -17.35
N ALA A 45 6.65 2.98 -18.65
CA ALA A 45 7.31 3.96 -19.52
C ALA A 45 6.60 5.33 -19.48
N MET A 46 5.27 5.32 -19.55
CA MET A 46 4.46 6.56 -19.47
C MET A 46 4.62 7.28 -18.12
N ILE A 47 4.67 6.54 -17.02
CA ILE A 47 4.77 7.10 -15.65
C ILE A 47 6.18 7.62 -15.38
N SER A 48 7.21 6.88 -15.81
CA SER A 48 8.62 7.16 -15.48
C SER A 48 9.33 8.07 -16.48
N GLY A 49 8.74 8.30 -17.66
CA GLY A 49 9.40 8.98 -18.76
C GLY A 49 10.54 8.18 -19.44
N MET A 50 10.72 6.92 -19.07
CA MET A 50 11.71 6.03 -19.67
C MET A 50 11.31 5.61 -21.09
N ASN A 51 12.30 5.32 -21.94
CA ASN A 51 11.99 4.64 -23.18
C ASN A 51 11.48 3.21 -22.93
N LEU A 52 10.80 2.63 -23.92
CA LEU A 52 10.12 1.35 -23.74
C LEU A 52 11.10 0.18 -23.44
N LYS A 53 12.32 0.21 -23.99
CA LYS A 53 13.34 -0.80 -23.75
C LYS A 53 13.81 -0.79 -22.30
N GLU A 54 14.07 0.39 -21.77
CA GLU A 54 14.45 0.60 -20.35
C GLU A 54 13.28 0.19 -19.42
N ALA A 55 12.05 0.60 -19.73
CA ALA A 55 10.88 0.22 -18.97
C ALA A 55 10.66 -1.30 -18.94
N HIS A 56 10.88 -2.01 -20.04
CA HIS A 56 10.87 -3.48 -20.07
C HIS A 56 11.95 -4.09 -19.18
N ALA A 57 13.15 -3.54 -19.17
CA ALA A 57 14.24 -4.01 -18.31
C ALA A 57 13.91 -3.78 -16.83
N ALA A 58 13.41 -2.60 -16.48
CA ALA A 58 13.01 -2.25 -15.11
C ALA A 58 11.88 -3.15 -14.60
N VAL A 59 10.82 -3.35 -15.37
CA VAL A 59 9.70 -4.24 -15.00
C VAL A 59 10.16 -5.68 -14.83
N ARG A 60 11.06 -6.19 -15.69
CA ARG A 60 11.64 -7.52 -15.52
C ARG A 60 12.47 -7.61 -14.24
N LEU A 61 13.33 -6.63 -13.99
CA LEU A 61 14.15 -6.56 -12.78
C LEU A 61 13.27 -6.61 -11.54
N TYR A 62 12.22 -5.77 -11.49
CA TYR A 62 11.25 -5.77 -10.40
C TYR A 62 10.65 -7.17 -10.18
N ARG A 63 10.07 -7.77 -11.22
CA ARG A 63 9.40 -9.07 -11.12
C ARG A 63 10.32 -10.20 -10.67
N ASN A 64 11.58 -10.17 -11.11
CA ASN A 64 12.58 -11.17 -10.71
C ASN A 64 12.99 -10.98 -9.23
N LYS A 65 13.29 -9.75 -8.82
CA LYS A 65 13.74 -9.46 -7.44
C LYS A 65 12.59 -9.51 -6.42
N MET A 66 11.37 -9.18 -6.87
CA MET A 66 10.15 -9.17 -6.05
C MET A 66 9.23 -10.37 -6.36
N ASN A 67 9.80 -11.54 -6.54
CA ASN A 67 9.08 -12.74 -6.96
C ASN A 67 7.95 -13.17 -5.98
N ARG A 68 8.07 -12.85 -4.68
CA ARG A 68 7.00 -13.10 -3.69
C ARG A 68 5.74 -12.28 -4.00
N VAL A 69 5.92 -11.02 -4.42
CA VAL A 69 4.81 -10.13 -4.81
C VAL A 69 4.13 -10.68 -6.08
N VAL A 70 4.91 -11.11 -7.06
CA VAL A 70 4.38 -11.73 -8.29
C VAL A 70 3.62 -13.02 -7.98
N ARG A 71 4.12 -13.83 -7.06
CA ARG A 71 3.40 -15.04 -6.60
C ARG A 71 2.08 -14.71 -5.93
N LEU A 72 2.03 -13.64 -5.14
CA LEU A 72 0.78 -13.15 -4.53
C LEU A 72 -0.23 -12.75 -5.61
N TRP A 73 0.15 -11.95 -6.61
CA TRP A 73 -0.75 -11.59 -7.72
C TRP A 73 -1.33 -12.82 -8.41
N ASN A 74 -0.49 -13.80 -8.70
CA ASN A 74 -0.91 -15.04 -9.35
C ASN A 74 -1.85 -15.88 -8.46
N ALA A 75 -1.62 -15.91 -7.15
CA ALA A 75 -2.49 -16.59 -6.20
C ALA A 75 -3.87 -15.90 -6.12
N LEU A 76 -3.91 -14.58 -6.07
CA LEU A 76 -5.14 -13.79 -6.09
C LEU A 76 -5.90 -13.96 -7.41
N GLN A 77 -5.17 -13.98 -8.53
CA GLN A 77 -5.75 -14.26 -9.85
C GLN A 77 -6.41 -15.65 -9.91
N ARG A 78 -5.78 -16.67 -9.32
CA ARG A 78 -6.36 -18.02 -9.23
C ARG A 78 -7.60 -18.05 -8.33
N LYS A 79 -7.57 -17.36 -7.18
CA LYS A 79 -8.75 -17.26 -6.28
C LYS A 79 -9.94 -16.63 -6.99
N MET A 80 -9.72 -15.53 -7.76
CA MET A 80 -10.77 -14.92 -8.58
C MET A 80 -11.34 -15.91 -9.61
N HIS A 81 -10.47 -16.65 -10.30
CA HIS A 81 -10.89 -17.66 -11.27
C HIS A 81 -11.77 -18.74 -10.62
N ILE A 82 -11.39 -19.22 -9.45
CA ILE A 82 -12.16 -20.23 -8.70
C ILE A 82 -13.53 -19.68 -8.30
N ALA A 83 -13.60 -18.46 -7.74
CA ALA A 83 -14.87 -17.83 -7.38
C ALA A 83 -15.79 -17.66 -8.60
N TYR A 84 -15.23 -17.23 -9.74
CA TYR A 84 -15.97 -17.13 -11.00
C TYR A 84 -16.50 -18.50 -11.47
N ALA A 85 -15.65 -19.54 -11.49
CA ALA A 85 -16.01 -20.86 -11.97
C ALA A 85 -17.10 -21.53 -11.09
N LYS A 86 -17.02 -21.31 -9.78
CA LYS A 86 -17.99 -21.83 -8.81
C LYS A 86 -19.25 -20.98 -8.67
N LYS A 87 -19.28 -19.78 -9.29
CA LYS A 87 -20.34 -18.78 -9.12
C LYS A 87 -20.51 -18.33 -7.66
N GLU A 88 -19.44 -18.34 -6.90
CA GLU A 88 -19.36 -17.87 -5.52
C GLU A 88 -18.96 -16.40 -5.45
N ASP A 89 -19.16 -15.76 -4.29
CA ASP A 89 -18.67 -14.42 -4.05
C ASP A 89 -17.16 -14.46 -3.85
N PHE A 90 -16.44 -13.47 -4.43
CA PHE A 90 -15.02 -13.32 -4.23
C PHE A 90 -14.79 -12.48 -2.96
N ILE A 91 -14.51 -13.18 -1.86
CA ILE A 91 -14.27 -12.59 -0.54
C ILE A 91 -12.85 -12.94 -0.10
N LEU A 92 -12.16 -11.96 0.46
CA LEU A 92 -10.82 -12.09 1.02
C LEU A 92 -10.83 -11.66 2.48
N ALA A 93 -10.58 -12.58 3.39
CA ALA A 93 -10.35 -12.27 4.80
C ALA A 93 -8.98 -11.60 4.97
N LEU A 94 -8.93 -10.58 5.81
CA LEU A 94 -7.72 -9.88 6.22
C LEU A 94 -7.29 -10.37 7.61
N PRO A 95 -6.00 -10.27 7.97
CA PRO A 95 -5.51 -10.64 9.30
C PRO A 95 -6.20 -9.88 10.45
N SER A 96 -6.68 -8.66 10.19
CA SER A 96 -7.44 -7.83 11.14
C SER A 96 -8.83 -8.39 11.49
N GLY A 97 -9.27 -9.48 10.83
CA GLY A 97 -10.64 -10.04 10.95
C GLY A 97 -11.65 -9.40 9.99
N ARG A 98 -11.31 -8.30 9.35
CA ARG A 98 -12.13 -7.66 8.31
C ARG A 98 -12.05 -8.45 6.99
N SER A 99 -12.98 -8.21 6.07
CA SER A 99 -12.97 -8.83 4.74
C SER A 99 -13.13 -7.81 3.63
N LEU A 100 -12.45 -8.06 2.51
CA LEU A 100 -12.72 -7.40 1.24
C LEU A 100 -13.71 -8.25 0.44
N ASN A 101 -14.91 -7.71 0.21
CA ASN A 101 -15.97 -8.40 -0.52
C ASN A 101 -16.18 -7.73 -1.90
N TYR A 102 -15.89 -8.48 -2.95
CA TYR A 102 -16.09 -8.05 -4.35
C TYR A 102 -17.41 -8.57 -4.94
N GLY A 103 -18.16 -9.38 -4.19
CA GLY A 103 -19.40 -10.02 -4.67
C GLY A 103 -19.13 -11.00 -5.80
N LYS A 104 -20.15 -11.20 -6.64
CA LYS A 104 -20.06 -12.10 -7.81
C LYS A 104 -19.09 -11.55 -8.85
N VAL A 105 -18.09 -12.37 -9.18
CA VAL A 105 -17.16 -12.07 -10.28
C VAL A 105 -17.78 -12.50 -11.60
N THR A 106 -17.76 -11.60 -12.58
CA THR A 106 -18.19 -11.84 -13.95
C THR A 106 -17.01 -11.70 -14.90
N THR A 107 -17.23 -11.86 -16.20
CA THR A 107 -16.21 -11.59 -17.21
C THR A 107 -16.74 -10.67 -18.31
N ALA A 108 -15.85 -9.82 -18.81
CA ALA A 108 -16.12 -8.98 -20.00
C ALA A 108 -14.93 -9.07 -20.97
N LEU A 109 -15.21 -8.88 -22.26
CA LEU A 109 -14.17 -8.72 -23.28
C LEU A 109 -13.68 -7.28 -23.27
N HIS A 110 -12.38 -7.09 -23.23
CA HIS A 110 -11.71 -5.81 -23.37
C HIS A 110 -10.44 -6.03 -24.20
N ASP A 111 -10.28 -5.31 -25.31
CA ASP A 111 -9.18 -5.47 -26.26
C ASP A 111 -8.97 -6.95 -26.68
N GLY A 112 -10.06 -7.65 -26.98
CA GLY A 112 -10.04 -9.05 -27.40
C GLY A 112 -9.66 -10.06 -26.32
N ARG A 113 -9.48 -9.61 -25.06
CA ARG A 113 -9.12 -10.45 -23.91
C ARG A 113 -10.24 -10.53 -22.90
N ARG A 114 -10.47 -11.73 -22.36
CA ARG A 114 -11.41 -11.90 -21.25
C ARG A 114 -10.80 -11.36 -19.96
N ASN A 115 -11.50 -10.42 -19.32
CA ASN A 115 -11.12 -9.83 -18.03
C ASN A 115 -12.15 -10.15 -16.97
N TYR A 116 -11.74 -10.33 -15.73
CA TYR A 116 -12.62 -10.43 -14.58
C TYR A 116 -13.16 -9.07 -14.19
N MET A 117 -14.43 -9.04 -13.81
CA MET A 117 -15.15 -7.83 -13.44
C MET A 117 -15.89 -8.05 -12.13
N ALA A 118 -15.93 -7.04 -11.29
CA ALA A 118 -16.82 -6.92 -10.14
C ALA A 118 -17.63 -5.64 -10.25
N MET A 119 -18.67 -5.52 -9.43
CA MET A 119 -19.48 -4.31 -9.36
C MET A 119 -19.19 -3.61 -8.02
N LEU A 120 -18.57 -2.43 -8.10
CA LEU A 120 -18.41 -1.54 -6.94
C LEU A 120 -19.68 -0.74 -6.72
N THR A 121 -20.11 -0.64 -5.46
CA THR A 121 -21.15 0.29 -5.04
C THR A 121 -20.51 1.58 -4.52
N LYS A 122 -20.80 2.70 -5.19
CA LYS A 122 -20.37 4.04 -4.77
C LYS A 122 -21.59 4.92 -4.59
N GLY A 123 -22.04 5.09 -3.35
CA GLY A 123 -23.34 5.68 -3.04
C GLY A 123 -24.45 4.80 -3.64
N SER A 124 -25.34 5.39 -4.43
CA SER A 124 -26.44 4.67 -5.15
C SER A 124 -26.00 4.05 -6.49
N LYS A 125 -24.77 4.29 -6.94
CA LYS A 125 -24.31 3.86 -8.27
C LYS A 125 -23.52 2.55 -8.18
N LYS A 126 -23.78 1.65 -9.15
CA LYS A 126 -22.95 0.47 -9.40
C LYS A 126 -21.98 0.75 -10.54
N ILE A 127 -20.70 0.62 -10.29
CA ILE A 127 -19.62 0.92 -11.24
C ILE A 127 -18.87 -0.38 -11.53
N PRO A 128 -18.69 -0.79 -12.81
CA PRO A 128 -17.92 -1.96 -13.14
C PRO A 128 -16.43 -1.72 -12.85
N LEU A 129 -15.82 -2.64 -12.09
CA LEU A 129 -14.41 -2.66 -11.75
C LEU A 129 -13.74 -3.84 -12.44
N ARG A 130 -12.72 -3.57 -13.26
CA ARG A 130 -11.87 -4.61 -13.81
C ARG A 130 -10.95 -5.14 -12.73
N LEU A 131 -10.97 -6.46 -12.51
CA LEU A 131 -10.16 -7.14 -11.51
C LEU A 131 -8.95 -7.83 -12.14
N TRP A 132 -7.80 -7.71 -11.49
CA TRP A 132 -6.59 -8.51 -11.72
C TRP A 132 -5.80 -8.64 -10.42
N GLY A 133 -4.93 -9.66 -10.33
CA GLY A 133 -4.22 -9.97 -9.08
C GLY A 133 -3.43 -8.81 -8.48
N GLY A 134 -2.84 -7.94 -9.30
CA GLY A 134 -2.12 -6.76 -8.84
C GLY A 134 -3.03 -5.70 -8.21
N LEU A 135 -4.19 -5.43 -8.79
CA LEU A 135 -5.19 -4.52 -8.19
C LEU A 135 -5.72 -5.05 -6.86
N VAL A 136 -6.00 -6.35 -6.82
CA VAL A 136 -6.47 -6.96 -5.57
C VAL A 136 -5.39 -6.92 -4.48
N ALA A 137 -4.11 -7.09 -4.85
CA ALA A 137 -2.99 -6.91 -3.92
C ALA A 137 -2.87 -5.46 -3.43
N GLU A 138 -3.11 -4.47 -4.31
CA GLU A 138 -3.18 -3.04 -3.93
C GLU A 138 -4.28 -2.81 -2.90
N ASN A 139 -5.49 -3.30 -3.17
CA ASN A 139 -6.63 -3.15 -2.26
C ASN A 139 -6.37 -3.82 -0.90
N ILE A 140 -5.72 -4.99 -0.88
CA ILE A 140 -5.30 -5.64 0.37
C ILE A 140 -4.32 -4.76 1.13
N SER A 141 -3.29 -4.22 0.46
CA SER A 141 -2.28 -3.37 1.10
C SER A 141 -2.91 -2.11 1.70
N GLN A 142 -3.79 -1.44 0.95
CA GLN A 142 -4.50 -0.25 1.44
C GLN A 142 -5.46 -0.57 2.59
N ALA A 143 -6.16 -1.70 2.52
CA ALA A 143 -7.05 -2.13 3.57
C ALA A 143 -6.29 -2.45 4.87
N LEU A 144 -5.15 -3.14 4.77
CA LEU A 144 -4.28 -3.42 5.91
C LEU A 144 -3.70 -2.13 6.51
N ALA A 145 -3.24 -1.20 5.69
CA ALA A 145 -2.77 0.11 6.17
C ALA A 145 -3.87 0.85 6.95
N ARG A 146 -5.11 0.83 6.44
CA ARG A 146 -6.26 1.42 7.15
C ARG A 146 -6.58 0.71 8.46
N ASP A 147 -6.47 -0.63 8.49
CA ASP A 147 -6.73 -1.42 9.70
C ASP A 147 -5.65 -1.16 10.78
N ILE A 148 -4.38 -1.06 10.38
CA ILE A 148 -3.26 -0.70 11.26
C ILE A 148 -3.47 0.72 11.82
N PHE A 149 -3.81 1.67 10.97
CA PHE A 149 -4.05 3.05 11.38
C PHE A 149 -5.25 3.18 12.34
N ALA A 150 -6.30 2.38 12.13
CA ALA A 150 -7.44 2.32 13.05
C ALA A 150 -7.07 1.71 14.42
N ASP A 151 -6.19 0.72 14.44
CA ASP A 151 -5.67 0.12 15.66
C ASP A 151 -4.80 1.12 16.45
N MET A 152 -3.97 1.91 15.76
CA MET A 152 -3.20 3.00 16.37
C MET A 152 -4.11 4.07 16.99
N LEU A 153 -5.17 4.47 16.27
CA LEU A 153 -6.16 5.44 16.75
C LEU A 153 -6.78 4.98 18.08
N LEU A 154 -7.21 3.71 18.14
CA LEU A 154 -7.81 3.16 19.35
C LEU A 154 -6.82 3.16 20.54
N ARG A 155 -5.56 2.82 20.31
CA ARG A 155 -4.52 2.83 21.36
C ARG A 155 -4.24 4.24 21.89
N ILE A 156 -4.21 5.24 21.01
CA ILE A 156 -4.02 6.64 21.40
C ILE A 156 -5.22 7.12 22.25
N GLU A 157 -6.44 6.79 21.86
CA GLU A 157 -7.63 7.11 22.63
C GLU A 157 -7.69 6.36 23.98
N GLU A 158 -7.29 5.08 24.01
CA GLU A 158 -7.17 4.28 25.23
C GLU A 158 -6.14 4.87 26.21
N ALA A 159 -5.10 5.56 25.71
CA ALA A 159 -4.14 6.31 26.51
C ALA A 159 -4.72 7.64 27.06
N GLY A 160 -5.98 7.97 26.74
CA GLY A 160 -6.66 9.19 27.19
C GLY A 160 -6.31 10.45 26.39
N ILE A 161 -5.76 10.27 25.20
CA ILE A 161 -5.38 11.37 24.29
C ILE A 161 -6.47 11.55 23.24
N GLU A 162 -7.07 12.74 23.19
CA GLU A 162 -8.10 13.10 22.22
C GLU A 162 -7.48 13.43 20.86
N ILE A 163 -7.92 12.73 19.80
CA ILE A 163 -7.50 13.00 18.42
C ILE A 163 -8.50 13.96 17.78
N ILE A 164 -8.06 15.18 17.45
CA ILE A 164 -8.91 16.20 16.84
C ILE A 164 -9.32 15.81 15.42
N PHE A 165 -8.35 15.37 14.60
CA PHE A 165 -8.60 14.81 13.27
C PHE A 165 -7.37 14.04 12.77
N HIS A 166 -7.53 13.37 11.65
CA HIS A 166 -6.43 12.68 10.97
C HIS A 166 -6.41 12.98 9.49
N VAL A 167 -5.21 12.97 8.90
CA VAL A 167 -5.01 13.16 7.46
C VAL A 167 -4.12 12.03 6.95
N HIS A 168 -4.68 11.13 6.13
CA HIS A 168 -4.00 9.93 5.61
C HIS A 168 -3.43 9.03 6.71
N ASP A 169 -2.15 9.18 7.03
CA ASP A 169 -1.33 8.45 8.00
C ASP A 169 -0.82 9.34 9.15
N GLU A 170 -1.42 10.51 9.34
CA GLU A 170 -1.06 11.53 10.31
C GLU A 170 -2.21 11.76 11.29
N PHE A 171 -1.92 11.81 12.60
CA PHE A 171 -2.83 12.27 13.63
C PHE A 171 -2.51 13.70 14.03
N ILE A 172 -3.55 14.49 14.23
CA ILE A 172 -3.47 15.85 14.74
C ILE A 172 -4.14 15.88 16.11
N ILE A 173 -3.37 16.34 17.10
CA ILE A 173 -3.72 16.32 18.50
C ILE A 173 -3.47 17.73 19.05
N GLU A 174 -4.36 18.22 19.89
CA GLU A 174 -4.22 19.50 20.57
C GLU A 174 -4.16 19.25 22.08
N VAL A 175 -3.11 19.74 22.71
CA VAL A 175 -2.87 19.58 24.15
C VAL A 175 -2.24 20.85 24.74
N ASP A 176 -2.31 20.99 26.06
CA ASP A 176 -1.58 22.02 26.77
C ASP A 176 -0.08 21.93 26.49
N GLU A 177 0.59 23.07 26.29
CA GLU A 177 2.03 23.15 26.00
C GLU A 177 2.87 22.35 27.02
N ALA A 178 2.51 22.40 28.30
CA ALA A 178 3.21 21.69 29.37
C ALA A 178 3.17 20.15 29.25
N LYS A 179 2.25 19.60 28.44
CA LYS A 179 2.08 18.16 28.22
C LYS A 179 2.52 17.72 26.82
N SER A 180 2.94 18.64 25.99
CA SER A 180 3.19 18.40 24.56
C SER A 180 4.24 17.33 24.29
N GLU A 181 5.37 17.37 24.99
CA GLU A 181 6.47 16.40 24.85
C GLU A 181 6.04 14.99 25.31
N GLU A 182 5.43 14.89 26.51
CA GLU A 182 4.94 13.59 27.01
C GLU A 182 3.89 12.97 26.08
N THR A 183 2.95 13.81 25.59
CA THR A 183 1.92 13.35 24.64
C THR A 183 2.56 12.89 23.32
N LEU A 184 3.54 13.61 22.79
CA LEU A 184 4.23 13.25 21.58
C LEU A 184 4.91 11.87 21.70
N ASP A 185 5.60 11.61 22.83
CA ASP A 185 6.25 10.33 23.08
C ASP A 185 5.25 9.16 23.11
N ILE A 186 4.13 9.32 23.82
CA ILE A 186 3.06 8.32 23.91
C ILE A 186 2.48 8.02 22.51
N VAL A 187 2.26 9.06 21.71
CA VAL A 187 1.69 8.92 20.36
C VAL A 187 2.68 8.21 19.42
N ILE A 188 3.97 8.59 19.44
CA ILE A 188 5.00 7.93 18.64
C ILE A 188 5.13 6.45 19.02
N GLU A 189 5.13 6.12 20.32
CA GLU A 189 5.16 4.74 20.79
C GLU A 189 3.93 3.97 20.29
N SER A 190 2.72 4.51 20.47
CA SER A 190 1.46 3.92 20.02
C SER A 190 1.41 3.68 18.51
N MET A 191 1.98 4.57 17.72
CA MET A 191 2.04 4.46 16.26
C MET A 191 3.15 3.51 15.78
N SER A 192 4.17 3.29 16.58
CA SER A 192 5.30 2.42 16.23
C SER A 192 5.11 0.97 16.65
N GLU A 193 4.13 0.70 17.52
CA GLU A 193 3.83 -0.67 17.96
C GLU A 193 3.01 -1.43 16.90
N ALA A 194 3.46 -2.65 16.58
CA ALA A 194 2.75 -3.52 15.64
C ALA A 194 1.48 -4.10 16.28
N PRO A 195 0.33 -4.11 15.55
CA PRO A 195 -0.87 -4.78 16.02
C PRO A 195 -0.67 -6.28 16.28
N LYS A 196 -1.36 -6.84 17.27
CA LYS A 196 -1.27 -8.27 17.66
C LYS A 196 -1.58 -9.23 16.50
N TRP A 197 -2.42 -8.80 15.56
CA TRP A 197 -2.81 -9.61 14.40
C TRP A 197 -1.80 -9.53 13.22
N ILE A 198 -0.76 -8.68 13.30
CA ILE A 198 0.35 -8.60 12.35
C ILE A 198 1.67 -8.19 13.05
N PRO A 199 2.18 -9.01 13.98
CA PRO A 199 3.26 -8.61 14.89
C PRO A 199 4.60 -8.34 14.20
N ASP A 200 4.81 -8.88 13.01
CA ASP A 200 6.09 -8.76 12.29
C ASP A 200 6.16 -7.56 11.35
N ILE A 201 5.14 -6.68 11.33
CA ILE A 201 5.18 -5.51 10.46
C ILE A 201 6.09 -4.43 11.07
N PRO A 202 7.10 -3.95 10.32
CA PRO A 202 7.92 -2.85 10.80
C PRO A 202 7.13 -1.54 10.70
N LEU A 203 6.85 -0.91 11.82
CA LEU A 203 6.23 0.40 11.92
C LEU A 203 7.22 1.40 12.50
N ALA A 204 7.13 2.63 12.07
CA ALA A 204 7.86 3.77 12.62
C ALA A 204 7.02 5.02 12.46
N ALA A 205 7.07 5.91 13.45
CA ALA A 205 6.41 7.19 13.42
C ALA A 205 7.41 8.30 13.75
N GLU A 206 7.14 9.47 13.22
CA GLU A 206 7.82 10.71 13.55
C GLU A 206 6.75 11.75 13.92
N GLY A 207 7.07 12.65 14.83
CA GLY A 207 6.13 13.70 15.23
C GLY A 207 6.82 15.05 15.39
N LYS A 208 6.02 16.10 15.46
CA LYS A 208 6.47 17.47 15.68
C LYS A 208 5.49 18.19 16.58
N ILE A 209 6.01 19.05 17.44
CA ILE A 209 5.23 20.00 18.22
C ILE A 209 5.23 21.31 17.44
N LEU A 210 4.05 21.86 17.21
CA LEU A 210 3.84 23.09 16.43
C LEU A 210 2.79 23.94 17.14
N ASP A 211 2.90 25.26 17.03
CA ASP A 211 1.89 26.20 17.58
C ASP A 211 0.56 26.15 16.81
N ARG A 212 0.60 25.65 15.58
CA ARG A 212 -0.55 25.47 14.69
C ARG A 212 -0.26 24.41 13.64
N TYR A 213 -1.32 23.80 13.12
CA TYR A 213 -1.17 22.83 12.03
C TYR A 213 -0.56 23.49 10.78
N GLU A 214 0.55 22.93 10.31
CA GLU A 214 1.24 23.29 9.08
C GLU A 214 1.51 22.02 8.26
N LYS A 215 1.36 22.13 6.91
CA LYS A 215 1.56 21.00 5.99
C LYS A 215 2.83 21.19 5.17
#